data_e0ec119d12caa8099963e8a578019662
#
_entry.id   e0ec119d12caa8099963e8a578019662
#
_cell.length_a   1.000
_cell.length_b   1.000
_cell.length_c   1.000
_cell.angle_alpha   90.00
_cell.angle_beta   90.00
_cell.angle_gamma   90.00
#
_symmetry.space_group_name_H-M   'P 1'
#
loop_
_entity.id
_entity.type
_entity.pdbx_description
1 polymer ?
#
loop_
_entity_poly.entity_id
_entity_poly.type
_entity_poly.pdbx_seq_one_letter_code
_entity_poly.pdbx_strand_id
1 'polypeptide(L)'
;MVFASLSACGQEPDKRLHADGKGWRIEQAVVIDKKRPRVLLVGDSILNGYKNQVIKALEGKAYVDAWVNPYHQSEHLNDVLLPAILANGPYDVVHFNIGLHGWQEGRIKDGTFEPLTKGYVQAIRKALPKVRILWASSTPVTTKGKPAKLKLEPEINSVIVEHNRLAARVMVEMKVPVNDFYALLVDKLNLARGDRFHWTGPAYKLLGKKVTESVAHELKPHL
;
A
#
# COMPACT_ATOMS: atom_id res chain seq x y z
N MET A 1 -17.07 -45.50 -10.49
CA MET A 1 -16.17 -44.34 -10.56
C MET A 1 -16.61 -43.37 -9.48
N VAL A 2 -15.84 -43.28 -8.41
CA VAL A 2 -16.12 -42.35 -7.31
C VAL A 2 -15.34 -41.08 -7.59
N PHE A 3 -16.04 -39.96 -7.90
CA PHE A 3 -15.43 -38.65 -8.01
C PHE A 3 -15.13 -38.16 -6.60
N ALA A 4 -13.87 -38.18 -6.20
CA ALA A 4 -13.41 -37.48 -5.02
C ALA A 4 -13.42 -35.98 -5.31
N SER A 5 -14.35 -35.24 -4.72
CA SER A 5 -14.34 -33.78 -4.71
C SER A 5 -13.15 -33.34 -3.85
N LEU A 6 -12.12 -32.80 -4.49
CA LEU A 6 -11.08 -32.04 -3.80
C LEU A 6 -11.72 -30.77 -3.22
N SER A 7 -12.13 -30.81 -1.97
CA SER A 7 -12.40 -29.62 -1.17
C SER A 7 -11.09 -28.81 -1.13
N ALA A 8 -11.07 -27.68 -1.83
CA ALA A 8 -10.09 -26.65 -1.56
C ALA A 8 -10.31 -26.23 -0.10
N CYS A 9 -9.41 -26.63 0.80
CA CYS A 9 -9.39 -26.21 2.19
C CYS A 9 -9.08 -24.71 2.18
N GLY A 10 -10.11 -23.89 2.10
CA GLY A 10 -10.02 -22.46 2.26
C GLY A 10 -9.58 -22.20 3.70
N GLN A 11 -8.33 -21.82 3.88
CA GLN A 11 -7.81 -21.39 5.17
C GLN A 11 -8.67 -20.20 5.63
N GLU A 12 -9.27 -20.28 6.83
CA GLU A 12 -10.04 -19.17 7.37
C GLU A 12 -9.18 -17.88 7.36
N PRO A 13 -9.77 -16.72 6.98
CA PRO A 13 -9.02 -15.48 6.96
C PRO A 13 -8.43 -15.18 8.34
N ASP A 14 -7.15 -14.84 8.39
CA ASP A 14 -6.50 -14.42 9.63
C ASP A 14 -7.14 -13.13 10.15
N LYS A 15 -7.88 -13.22 11.24
CA LYS A 15 -8.63 -12.10 11.84
C LYS A 15 -7.74 -10.91 12.21
N ARG A 16 -6.45 -11.14 12.46
CA ARG A 16 -5.49 -10.07 12.74
C ARG A 16 -5.32 -9.11 11.56
N LEU A 17 -5.54 -9.58 10.33
CA LEU A 17 -5.41 -8.79 9.11
C LEU A 17 -6.67 -8.01 8.75
N HIS A 18 -7.76 -8.20 9.50
CA HIS A 18 -9.02 -7.52 9.31
C HIS A 18 -9.28 -6.58 10.48
N ALA A 19 -8.93 -5.30 10.30
CA ALA A 19 -9.28 -4.28 11.28
C ALA A 19 -10.81 -4.04 11.30
N ASP A 20 -11.31 -3.59 12.43
CA ASP A 20 -12.70 -3.15 12.54
C ASP A 20 -12.98 -1.99 11.59
N GLY A 21 -14.10 -2.08 10.88
CA GLY A 21 -14.54 -1.06 9.94
C GLY A 21 -14.77 -1.56 8.53
N LYS A 22 -15.64 -0.86 7.82
CA LYS A 22 -15.99 -1.22 6.44
C LYS A 22 -14.83 -0.91 5.48
N GLY A 23 -14.40 -1.92 4.75
CA GLY A 23 -13.39 -1.79 3.70
C GLY A 23 -11.98 -2.18 4.12
N TRP A 24 -11.71 -2.42 5.39
CA TRP A 24 -10.44 -2.95 5.85
C TRP A 24 -10.42 -4.47 5.68
N ARG A 25 -9.67 -4.95 4.70
CA ARG A 25 -9.67 -6.37 4.35
C ARG A 25 -8.47 -6.76 3.50
N ILE A 26 -8.24 -8.05 3.45
CA ILE A 26 -7.37 -8.65 2.44
C ILE A 26 -8.22 -9.16 1.27
N GLU A 27 -7.78 -8.90 0.05
CA GLU A 27 -8.31 -9.49 -1.18
C GLU A 27 -7.18 -10.31 -1.79
N GLN A 28 -7.42 -11.61 -1.96
CA GLN A 28 -6.42 -12.54 -2.47
C GLN A 28 -6.81 -13.04 -3.86
N ALA A 29 -5.84 -13.08 -4.76
CA ALA A 29 -6.00 -13.69 -6.06
C ALA A 29 -6.06 -15.23 -5.94
N VAL A 30 -6.87 -15.86 -6.78
CA VAL A 30 -6.85 -17.31 -6.94
C VAL A 30 -5.65 -17.69 -7.80
N VAL A 31 -4.64 -18.32 -7.19
CA VAL A 31 -3.41 -18.72 -7.87
C VAL A 31 -3.62 -20.07 -8.54
N ILE A 32 -3.66 -20.09 -9.86
CA ILE A 32 -3.77 -21.31 -10.69
C ILE A 32 -2.40 -21.75 -11.19
N ASP A 33 -1.61 -20.80 -11.69
CA ASP A 33 -0.26 -21.06 -12.20
C ASP A 33 0.79 -20.51 -11.20
N LYS A 34 1.49 -21.44 -10.52
CA LYS A 34 2.52 -21.09 -9.53
C LYS A 34 3.78 -20.45 -10.14
N LYS A 35 3.95 -20.48 -11.47
CA LYS A 35 5.08 -19.84 -12.16
C LYS A 35 4.81 -18.36 -12.43
N ARG A 36 3.53 -17.93 -12.43
CA ARG A 36 3.16 -16.54 -12.62
C ARG A 36 3.48 -15.73 -11.38
N PRO A 37 4.15 -14.57 -11.53
CA PRO A 37 4.52 -13.74 -10.40
C PRO A 37 3.33 -13.33 -9.54
N ARG A 38 3.60 -13.08 -8.26
CA ARG A 38 2.61 -12.54 -7.30
C ARG A 38 3.06 -11.19 -6.74
N VAL A 39 2.11 -10.29 -6.66
CA VAL A 39 2.28 -8.93 -6.15
C VAL A 39 1.41 -8.74 -4.93
N LEU A 40 1.95 -8.18 -3.86
CA LEU A 40 1.19 -7.70 -2.72
C LEU A 40 1.13 -6.17 -2.74
N LEU A 41 -0.08 -5.63 -2.74
CA LEU A 41 -0.33 -4.21 -2.52
C LEU A 41 -0.75 -4.02 -1.07
N VAL A 42 -0.06 -3.15 -0.33
CA VAL A 42 -0.38 -2.79 1.05
C VAL A 42 -0.66 -1.31 1.14
N GLY A 43 -1.77 -0.94 1.78
CA GLY A 43 -2.14 0.47 1.97
C GLY A 43 -3.50 0.63 2.64
N ASP A 44 -3.95 1.87 2.66
CA ASP A 44 -5.19 2.27 3.31
C ASP A 44 -6.34 2.53 2.30
N SER A 45 -7.23 3.45 2.61
CA SER A 45 -8.33 3.86 1.74
C SER A 45 -7.85 4.43 0.38
N ILE A 46 -6.62 4.94 0.29
CA ILE A 46 -6.04 5.39 -0.97
C ILE A 46 -5.74 4.18 -1.86
N LEU A 47 -5.14 3.12 -1.32
CA LEU A 47 -4.99 1.84 -2.02
C LEU A 47 -6.35 1.32 -2.49
N ASN A 48 -7.36 1.34 -1.62
CA ASN A 48 -8.71 0.89 -1.99
C ASN A 48 -9.27 1.64 -3.21
N GLY A 49 -8.88 2.91 -3.39
CA GLY A 49 -9.31 3.73 -4.51
C GLY A 49 -8.67 3.34 -5.85
N TYR A 50 -7.43 2.83 -5.87
CA TYR A 50 -6.74 2.52 -7.12
C TYR A 50 -6.44 1.03 -7.37
N LYS A 51 -6.52 0.15 -6.35
CA LYS A 51 -6.12 -1.25 -6.47
C LYS A 51 -6.74 -2.01 -7.65
N ASN A 52 -8.03 -1.79 -7.91
CA ASN A 52 -8.73 -2.50 -8.98
C ASN A 52 -8.18 -2.18 -10.37
N GLN A 53 -7.61 -0.99 -10.56
CA GLN A 53 -6.96 -0.60 -11.81
C GLN A 53 -5.64 -1.34 -11.98
N VAL A 54 -4.86 -1.49 -10.89
CA VAL A 54 -3.61 -2.25 -10.90
C VAL A 54 -3.88 -3.73 -11.16
N ILE A 55 -4.87 -4.32 -10.46
CA ILE A 55 -5.28 -5.71 -10.63
C ILE A 55 -5.64 -5.97 -12.10
N LYS A 56 -6.51 -5.12 -12.68
CA LYS A 56 -6.93 -5.25 -14.08
C LYS A 56 -5.77 -5.08 -15.07
N ALA A 57 -4.87 -4.13 -14.83
CA ALA A 57 -3.74 -3.86 -15.73
C ALA A 57 -2.66 -4.95 -15.70
N LEU A 58 -2.57 -5.71 -14.62
CA LEU A 58 -1.66 -6.84 -14.46
C LEU A 58 -2.32 -8.20 -14.70
N GLU A 59 -3.60 -8.22 -15.11
CA GLU A 59 -4.32 -9.44 -15.44
C GLU A 59 -3.57 -10.24 -16.51
N GLY A 60 -3.46 -11.55 -16.32
CA GLY A 60 -2.68 -12.42 -17.17
C GLY A 60 -1.15 -12.36 -16.98
N LYS A 61 -0.62 -11.31 -16.33
CA LYS A 61 0.84 -11.09 -16.13
C LYS A 61 1.30 -11.42 -14.72
N ALA A 62 0.49 -11.08 -13.71
CA ALA A 62 0.76 -11.35 -12.31
C ALA A 62 -0.54 -11.58 -11.54
N TYR A 63 -0.45 -12.32 -10.44
CA TYR A 63 -1.50 -12.36 -9.42
C TYR A 63 -1.29 -11.19 -8.47
N VAL A 64 -2.38 -10.48 -8.12
CA VAL A 64 -2.29 -9.29 -7.26
C VAL A 64 -3.19 -9.49 -6.04
N ASP A 65 -2.56 -9.55 -4.89
CA ASP A 65 -3.23 -9.50 -3.60
C ASP A 65 -3.23 -8.04 -3.11
N ALA A 66 -4.26 -7.65 -2.35
CA ALA A 66 -4.35 -6.32 -1.77
C ALA A 66 -4.75 -6.39 -0.30
N TRP A 67 -3.93 -5.83 0.57
CA TRP A 67 -4.26 -5.66 1.98
C TRP A 67 -4.58 -4.20 2.28
N VAL A 68 -5.87 -3.92 2.40
CA VAL A 68 -6.39 -2.59 2.73
C VAL A 68 -6.59 -2.50 4.24
N ASN A 69 -5.86 -1.59 4.89
CA ASN A 69 -5.80 -1.52 6.34
C ASN A 69 -5.64 -0.07 6.85
N PRO A 70 -6.03 0.25 8.11
CA PRO A 70 -5.91 1.59 8.69
C PRO A 70 -4.63 1.78 9.50
N TYR A 71 -3.66 0.88 9.40
CA TYR A 71 -2.50 0.90 10.26
C TYR A 71 -1.51 2.01 9.89
N HIS A 72 -0.69 2.38 10.86
CA HIS A 72 0.42 3.31 10.74
C HIS A 72 1.69 2.66 11.30
N GLN A 73 2.82 3.32 11.15
CA GLN A 73 4.11 2.82 11.65
C GLN A 73 4.02 2.50 13.13
N SER A 74 4.26 1.24 13.48
CA SER A 74 4.26 0.73 14.85
C SER A 74 5.02 -0.60 14.93
N GLU A 75 5.49 -0.96 16.11
CA GLU A 75 6.09 -2.28 16.37
C GLU A 75 5.08 -3.40 16.08
N HIS A 76 3.83 -3.22 16.52
CA HIS A 76 2.78 -4.21 16.26
C HIS A 76 2.56 -4.46 14.75
N LEU A 77 2.60 -3.40 13.93
CA LEU A 77 2.53 -3.55 12.49
C LEU A 77 3.71 -4.36 11.96
N ASN A 78 4.93 -4.05 12.41
CA ASN A 78 6.15 -4.67 11.91
C ASN A 78 6.33 -6.12 12.37
N ASP A 79 5.98 -6.41 13.63
CA ASP A 79 6.35 -7.67 14.28
C ASP A 79 5.23 -8.70 14.26
N VAL A 80 3.97 -8.25 14.09
CA VAL A 80 2.80 -9.13 14.15
C VAL A 80 2.04 -9.15 12.83
N LEU A 81 1.59 -7.99 12.35
CA LEU A 81 0.68 -7.95 11.22
C LEU A 81 1.39 -8.17 9.87
N LEU A 82 2.55 -7.56 9.71
CA LEU A 82 3.32 -7.70 8.48
C LEU A 82 3.80 -9.14 8.25
N PRO A 83 4.37 -9.86 9.24
CA PRO A 83 4.65 -11.29 9.08
C PRO A 83 3.41 -12.12 8.73
N ALA A 84 2.26 -11.81 9.32
CA ALA A 84 1.02 -12.53 9.05
C ALA A 84 0.55 -12.37 7.60
N ILE A 85 0.58 -11.15 7.04
CA ILE A 85 0.21 -10.97 5.63
C ILE A 85 1.24 -11.56 4.67
N LEU A 86 2.54 -11.44 4.97
CA LEU A 86 3.60 -11.98 4.13
C LEU A 86 3.59 -13.51 4.07
N ALA A 87 3.07 -14.20 5.09
CA ALA A 87 2.89 -15.64 5.11
C ALA A 87 1.91 -16.16 4.05
N ASN A 88 1.03 -15.30 3.50
CA ASN A 88 0.15 -15.65 2.39
C ASN A 88 0.87 -15.78 1.04
N GLY A 89 2.17 -15.42 0.98
CA GLY A 89 3.01 -15.51 -0.21
C GLY A 89 3.26 -16.92 -0.73
N PRO A 90 4.29 -17.11 -1.57
CA PRO A 90 5.35 -16.14 -1.85
C PRO A 90 4.88 -14.94 -2.67
N TYR A 91 5.58 -13.80 -2.52
CA TYR A 91 5.40 -12.60 -3.34
C TYR A 91 6.72 -12.21 -4.01
N ASP A 92 6.64 -11.81 -5.27
CA ASP A 92 7.79 -11.32 -6.06
C ASP A 92 7.98 -9.82 -5.91
N VAL A 93 6.87 -9.09 -5.73
CA VAL A 93 6.86 -7.64 -5.50
C VAL A 93 5.94 -7.32 -4.33
N VAL A 94 6.39 -6.46 -3.42
CA VAL A 94 5.57 -5.82 -2.38
C VAL A 94 5.59 -4.31 -2.63
N HIS A 95 4.44 -3.75 -2.96
CA HIS A 95 4.22 -2.31 -3.04
C HIS A 95 3.46 -1.84 -1.80
N PHE A 96 3.99 -0.88 -1.06
CA PHE A 96 3.31 -0.38 0.13
C PHE A 96 3.19 1.15 0.16
N ASN A 97 2.04 1.60 0.69
CA ASN A 97 1.71 2.99 0.94
C ASN A 97 1.12 3.08 2.35
N ILE A 98 1.97 3.29 3.35
CA ILE A 98 1.60 3.39 4.76
C ILE A 98 2.14 4.72 5.30
N GLY A 99 1.31 5.49 5.98
CA GLY A 99 1.71 6.78 6.56
C GLY A 99 0.56 7.73 6.79
N LEU A 100 -0.47 7.71 5.95
CA LEU A 100 -1.58 8.65 6.08
C LEU A 100 -2.27 8.59 7.46
N HIS A 101 -2.47 7.40 8.01
CA HIS A 101 -3.10 7.24 9.33
C HIS A 101 -2.20 7.62 10.51
N GLY A 102 -0.94 7.91 10.29
CA GLY A 102 0.03 8.31 11.33
C GLY A 102 0.01 9.81 11.70
N TRP A 103 -0.80 10.63 11.04
CA TRP A 103 -0.79 12.08 11.23
C TRP A 103 -1.29 12.56 12.60
N GLN A 104 -2.15 11.79 13.26
CA GLN A 104 -2.73 12.21 14.53
C GLN A 104 -1.68 12.21 15.62
N GLU A 105 -1.66 13.28 16.40
CA GLU A 105 -0.79 13.43 17.56
C GLU A 105 -0.87 12.22 18.51
N GLY A 106 0.27 11.78 19.00
CA GLY A 106 0.37 10.62 19.91
C GLY A 106 0.29 9.25 19.24
N ARG A 107 -0.05 9.15 17.94
CA ARG A 107 -0.06 7.84 17.23
C ARG A 107 1.33 7.28 16.99
N ILE A 108 2.25 8.12 16.64
CA ILE A 108 3.66 7.76 16.42
C ILE A 108 4.48 8.59 17.41
N LYS A 109 5.21 7.92 18.28
CA LYS A 109 6.07 8.59 19.26
C LYS A 109 7.19 9.36 18.55
N ASP A 110 7.50 10.54 19.02
CA ASP A 110 8.55 11.37 18.46
C ASP A 110 9.87 10.61 18.28
N GLY A 111 10.51 10.80 17.15
CA GLY A 111 11.76 10.15 16.80
C GLY A 111 11.63 8.68 16.37
N THR A 112 10.44 8.06 16.46
CA THR A 112 10.28 6.63 16.12
C THR A 112 9.82 6.37 14.69
N PHE A 113 9.39 7.38 13.95
CA PHE A 113 8.86 7.20 12.58
C PHE A 113 9.89 6.55 11.63
N GLU A 114 11.13 7.06 11.59
CA GLU A 114 12.17 6.50 10.72
C GLU A 114 12.59 5.09 11.14
N PRO A 115 12.92 4.82 12.43
CA PRO A 115 13.22 3.46 12.88
C PRO A 115 12.11 2.46 12.56
N LEU A 116 10.84 2.82 12.78
CA LEU A 116 9.71 1.95 12.48
C LEU A 116 9.53 1.74 10.97
N THR A 117 9.73 2.78 10.16
CA THR A 117 9.69 2.66 8.69
C THR A 117 10.83 1.77 8.17
N LYS A 118 12.02 1.91 8.74
CA LYS A 118 13.17 1.04 8.42
C LYS A 118 12.90 -0.40 8.84
N GLY A 119 12.37 -0.60 10.05
CA GLY A 119 11.96 -1.91 10.55
C GLY A 119 10.93 -2.59 9.64
N TYR A 120 9.98 -1.83 9.09
CA TYR A 120 9.00 -2.35 8.13
C TYR A 120 9.67 -2.95 6.89
N VAL A 121 10.58 -2.23 6.26
CA VAL A 121 11.33 -2.72 5.09
C VAL A 121 12.21 -3.93 5.44
N GLN A 122 12.85 -3.90 6.61
CA GLN A 122 13.67 -5.02 7.10
C GLN A 122 12.83 -6.28 7.34
N ALA A 123 11.63 -6.14 7.92
CA ALA A 123 10.72 -7.25 8.13
C ALA A 123 10.27 -7.90 6.80
N ILE A 124 9.98 -7.09 5.78
CA ILE A 124 9.68 -7.63 4.44
C ILE A 124 10.87 -8.41 3.89
N ARG A 125 12.08 -7.86 3.94
CA ARG A 125 13.29 -8.53 3.42
C ARG A 125 13.63 -9.80 4.17
N LYS A 126 13.41 -9.81 5.49
CA LYS A 126 13.62 -11.00 6.32
C LYS A 126 12.66 -12.12 5.94
N ALA A 127 11.38 -11.80 5.75
CA ALA A 127 10.36 -12.78 5.38
C ALA A 127 10.49 -13.26 3.93
N LEU A 128 10.87 -12.36 3.03
CA LEU A 128 10.95 -12.60 1.58
C LEU A 128 12.29 -12.08 1.02
N PRO A 129 13.40 -12.85 1.16
CA PRO A 129 14.75 -12.35 0.83
C PRO A 129 14.97 -11.93 -0.63
N LYS A 130 14.16 -12.43 -1.56
CA LYS A 130 14.27 -12.14 -3.01
C LYS A 130 13.21 -11.14 -3.50
N VAL A 131 12.35 -10.64 -2.61
CA VAL A 131 11.25 -9.75 -2.98
C VAL A 131 11.76 -8.39 -3.43
N ARG A 132 11.13 -7.83 -4.43
CA ARG A 132 11.30 -6.43 -4.82
C ARG A 132 10.30 -5.58 -4.07
N ILE A 133 10.80 -4.50 -3.49
CA ILE A 133 10.00 -3.61 -2.65
C ILE A 133 9.85 -2.28 -3.35
N LEU A 134 8.63 -1.77 -3.37
CA LEU A 134 8.28 -0.44 -3.86
C LEU A 134 7.53 0.31 -2.77
N TRP A 135 7.87 1.57 -2.56
CA TRP A 135 7.15 2.44 -1.63
C TRP A 135 6.43 3.56 -2.37
N ALA A 136 5.25 3.95 -1.88
CA ALA A 136 4.59 5.15 -2.33
C ALA A 136 4.42 6.15 -1.18
N SER A 137 4.72 7.43 -1.43
CA SER A 137 4.50 8.51 -0.48
C SER A 137 3.00 8.69 -0.19
N SER A 138 2.66 9.23 0.98
CA SER A 138 1.29 9.62 1.30
C SER A 138 0.86 10.78 0.40
N THR A 139 -0.40 10.77 -0.02
CA THR A 139 -0.99 11.84 -0.84
C THR A 139 -1.16 13.15 -0.06
N PRO A 140 -1.27 14.30 -0.74
CA PRO A 140 -1.60 15.57 -0.09
C PRO A 140 -2.91 15.49 0.69
N VAL A 141 -2.98 16.23 1.79
CA VAL A 141 -4.20 16.42 2.59
C VAL A 141 -4.77 17.80 2.29
N THR A 142 -6.06 17.88 1.97
CA THR A 142 -6.73 19.12 1.58
C THR A 142 -7.66 19.64 2.67
N THR A 143 -8.05 20.90 2.58
CA THR A 143 -9.15 21.42 3.36
C THR A 143 -10.46 20.69 3.01
N LYS A 144 -11.46 20.73 3.91
CA LYS A 144 -12.80 20.28 3.56
C LYS A 144 -13.48 21.31 2.66
N GLY A 145 -14.27 20.85 1.69
CA GLY A 145 -15.06 21.76 0.85
C GLY A 145 -15.28 21.29 -0.57
N LYS A 146 -15.73 22.23 -1.41
CA LYS A 146 -15.95 21.97 -2.84
C LYS A 146 -14.61 21.87 -3.59
N PRO A 147 -14.43 20.92 -4.53
CA PRO A 147 -13.18 20.68 -5.23
C PRO A 147 -12.48 21.93 -5.80
N ALA A 148 -13.25 22.86 -6.39
CA ALA A 148 -12.70 24.09 -7.00
C ALA A 148 -12.08 25.09 -5.99
N LYS A 149 -12.28 24.90 -4.68
CA LYS A 149 -11.82 25.82 -3.63
C LYS A 149 -10.87 25.17 -2.64
N LEU A 150 -10.46 23.92 -2.88
CA LEU A 150 -9.60 23.18 -1.97
C LEU A 150 -8.18 23.77 -1.97
N LYS A 151 -7.61 23.79 -0.79
CA LYS A 151 -6.21 24.15 -0.52
C LYS A 151 -5.58 23.00 0.27
N LEU A 152 -4.29 23.00 0.39
CA LEU A 152 -3.60 22.13 1.33
C LEU A 152 -4.07 22.48 2.75
N GLU A 153 -4.36 21.47 3.54
CA GLU A 153 -4.71 21.63 4.93
C GLU A 153 -3.42 21.88 5.73
N PRO A 154 -3.25 23.04 6.38
CA PRO A 154 -1.92 23.45 6.84
C PRO A 154 -1.33 22.55 7.92
N GLU A 155 -2.14 22.11 8.88
CA GLU A 155 -1.65 21.34 10.03
C GLU A 155 -1.36 19.88 9.65
N ILE A 156 -2.38 19.17 9.17
CA ILE A 156 -2.25 17.75 8.83
C ILE A 156 -1.29 17.54 7.66
N ASN A 157 -1.38 18.39 6.63
CA ASN A 157 -0.53 18.27 5.46
C ASN A 157 0.94 18.51 5.79
N SER A 158 1.26 19.39 6.75
CA SER A 158 2.65 19.60 7.19
C SER A 158 3.23 18.32 7.83
N VAL A 159 2.45 17.60 8.65
CA VAL A 159 2.84 16.30 9.22
C VAL A 159 3.07 15.28 8.11
N ILE A 160 2.17 15.22 7.11
CA ILE A 160 2.33 14.30 5.98
C ILE A 160 3.58 14.59 5.16
N VAL A 161 3.89 15.87 4.91
CA VAL A 161 5.12 16.28 4.21
C VAL A 161 6.35 15.82 4.99
N GLU A 162 6.37 16.03 6.30
CA GLU A 162 7.49 15.60 7.15
C GLU A 162 7.61 14.06 7.18
N HIS A 163 6.53 13.33 7.35
CA HIS A 163 6.56 11.87 7.30
C HIS A 163 7.03 11.34 5.95
N ASN A 164 6.59 11.94 4.84
CA ASN A 164 7.07 11.58 3.50
C ASN A 164 8.58 11.85 3.37
N ARG A 165 9.08 12.97 3.88
CA ARG A 165 10.50 13.32 3.87
C ARG A 165 11.34 12.31 4.67
N LEU A 166 10.89 11.95 5.87
CA LEU A 166 11.54 10.96 6.73
C LEU A 166 11.55 9.57 6.07
N ALA A 167 10.39 9.14 5.55
CA ALA A 167 10.30 7.86 4.84
C ALA A 167 11.18 7.82 3.60
N ALA A 168 11.22 8.90 2.81
CA ALA A 168 12.05 8.99 1.60
C ALA A 168 13.54 8.80 1.93
N ARG A 169 14.03 9.36 3.06
CA ARG A 169 15.42 9.13 3.51
C ARG A 169 15.68 7.64 3.78
N VAL A 170 14.75 6.97 4.46
CA VAL A 170 14.83 5.52 4.70
C VAL A 170 14.83 4.74 3.39
N MET A 171 13.97 5.13 2.42
CA MET A 171 13.91 4.45 1.12
C MET A 171 15.22 4.60 0.33
N VAL A 172 15.84 5.80 0.36
CA VAL A 172 17.16 6.02 -0.25
C VAL A 172 18.24 5.15 0.41
N GLU A 173 18.31 5.16 1.76
CA GLU A 173 19.27 4.33 2.52
C GLU A 173 19.11 2.84 2.17
N MET A 174 17.87 2.40 2.09
CA MET A 174 17.52 1.00 1.86
C MET A 174 17.39 0.63 0.37
N LYS A 175 17.69 1.55 -0.55
CA LYS A 175 17.60 1.33 -2.01
C LYS A 175 16.23 0.78 -2.43
N VAL A 176 15.15 1.39 -1.91
CA VAL A 176 13.76 1.08 -2.27
C VAL A 176 13.27 2.13 -3.26
N PRO A 177 12.83 1.77 -4.46
CA PRO A 177 12.26 2.70 -5.43
C PRO A 177 10.97 3.37 -4.91
N VAL A 178 10.76 4.63 -5.32
CA VAL A 178 9.69 5.49 -4.81
C VAL A 178 8.68 5.84 -5.88
N ASN A 179 7.40 5.68 -5.57
CA ASN A 179 6.28 6.29 -6.28
C ASN A 179 5.85 7.54 -5.52
N ASP A 180 6.26 8.70 -5.97
CA ASP A 180 5.91 9.95 -5.30
C ASP A 180 4.46 10.36 -5.60
N PHE A 181 3.53 9.86 -4.77
CA PHE A 181 2.10 10.19 -4.87
C PHE A 181 1.81 11.63 -4.45
N TYR A 182 2.63 12.16 -3.53
CA TYR A 182 2.49 13.56 -3.12
C TYR A 182 2.74 14.50 -4.29
N ALA A 183 3.90 14.39 -4.92
CA ALA A 183 4.25 15.21 -6.08
C ALA A 183 3.27 15.02 -7.25
N LEU A 184 2.75 13.80 -7.44
CA LEU A 184 1.79 13.51 -8.51
C LEU A 184 0.47 14.28 -8.36
N LEU A 185 0.05 14.60 -7.14
CA LEU A 185 -1.27 15.16 -6.84
C LEU A 185 -1.28 16.56 -6.23
N VAL A 186 -0.15 17.08 -5.73
CA VAL A 186 -0.11 18.37 -5.01
C VAL A 186 -0.62 19.54 -5.84
N ASP A 187 -0.39 19.54 -7.16
CA ASP A 187 -0.87 20.57 -8.08
C ASP A 187 -2.25 20.23 -8.70
N LYS A 188 -2.92 19.21 -8.21
CA LYS A 188 -4.20 18.69 -8.74
C LYS A 188 -5.28 18.59 -7.66
N LEU A 189 -5.32 19.58 -6.74
CA LEU A 189 -6.25 19.55 -5.61
C LEU A 189 -7.72 19.58 -6.05
N ASN A 190 -8.01 20.05 -7.25
CA ASN A 190 -9.34 19.98 -7.87
C ASN A 190 -9.82 18.53 -8.12
N LEU A 191 -8.92 17.56 -8.07
CA LEU A 191 -9.25 16.13 -8.15
C LEU A 191 -9.51 15.49 -6.78
N ALA A 192 -9.37 16.22 -5.68
CA ALA A 192 -9.73 15.72 -4.36
C ALA A 192 -11.25 15.73 -4.14
N ARG A 193 -11.76 14.85 -3.27
CA ARG A 193 -13.20 14.74 -2.97
C ARG A 193 -13.73 15.85 -2.06
N GLY A 194 -12.86 16.55 -1.34
CA GLY A 194 -13.23 17.59 -0.40
C GLY A 194 -13.58 17.08 1.00
N ASP A 195 -13.20 15.85 1.32
CA ASP A 195 -13.32 15.25 2.65
C ASP A 195 -12.00 15.23 3.43
N ARG A 196 -10.98 15.89 2.93
CA ARG A 196 -9.58 16.01 3.33
C ARG A 196 -8.65 14.95 2.71
N PHE A 197 -9.03 13.70 2.65
CA PHE A 197 -8.11 12.60 2.43
C PHE A 197 -8.30 11.88 1.09
N HIS A 198 -9.55 11.79 0.61
CA HIS A 198 -9.85 10.96 -0.54
C HIS A 198 -9.86 11.74 -1.85
N TRP A 199 -9.65 11.00 -2.92
CA TRP A 199 -9.52 11.49 -4.27
C TRP A 199 -10.65 10.99 -5.17
N THR A 200 -10.83 11.64 -6.30
CA THR A 200 -11.81 11.22 -7.32
C THR A 200 -11.23 10.16 -8.26
N GLY A 201 -12.07 9.57 -9.07
CA GLY A 201 -11.67 8.54 -10.04
C GLY A 201 -10.50 8.93 -10.95
N PRO A 202 -10.45 10.16 -11.52
CA PRO A 202 -9.30 10.61 -12.32
C PRO A 202 -7.98 10.60 -11.55
N ALA A 203 -7.94 11.04 -10.29
CA ALA A 203 -6.73 10.98 -9.47
C ALA A 203 -6.32 9.54 -9.20
N TYR A 204 -7.26 8.68 -8.81
CA TYR A 204 -6.97 7.25 -8.61
C TYR A 204 -6.45 6.57 -9.89
N LYS A 205 -6.89 7.00 -11.09
CA LYS A 205 -6.31 6.53 -12.36
C LYS A 205 -4.83 6.90 -12.50
N LEU A 206 -4.43 8.10 -12.08
CA LEU A 206 -3.03 8.51 -12.08
C LEU A 206 -2.19 7.65 -11.14
N LEU A 207 -2.68 7.44 -9.90
CA LEU A 207 -2.00 6.59 -8.91
C LEU A 207 -1.88 5.14 -9.39
N GLY A 208 -2.98 4.55 -9.85
CA GLY A 208 -3.01 3.17 -10.35
C GLY A 208 -2.09 2.96 -11.56
N LYS A 209 -2.04 3.92 -12.49
CA LYS A 209 -1.11 3.91 -13.61
C LYS A 209 0.35 3.90 -13.12
N LYS A 210 0.70 4.82 -12.21
CA LYS A 210 2.06 4.91 -11.65
C LYS A 210 2.49 3.61 -10.97
N VAL A 211 1.61 3.02 -10.15
CA VAL A 211 1.89 1.73 -9.48
C VAL A 211 2.05 0.61 -10.49
N THR A 212 1.14 0.52 -11.48
CA THR A 212 1.21 -0.51 -12.53
C THR A 212 2.53 -0.45 -13.29
N GLU A 213 2.97 0.76 -13.70
CA GLU A 213 4.23 0.95 -14.42
C GLU A 213 5.43 0.51 -13.58
N SER A 214 5.46 0.90 -12.30
CA SER A 214 6.56 0.54 -11.40
C SER A 214 6.59 -0.95 -11.10
N VAL A 215 5.44 -1.57 -10.83
CA VAL A 215 5.35 -3.02 -10.60
C VAL A 215 5.73 -3.79 -11.86
N ALA A 216 5.24 -3.38 -13.03
CA ALA A 216 5.58 -4.03 -14.30
C ALA A 216 7.10 -3.91 -14.61
N HIS A 217 7.74 -2.82 -14.23
CA HIS A 217 9.19 -2.66 -14.34
C HIS A 217 9.92 -3.70 -13.50
N GLU A 218 9.51 -3.86 -12.25
CA GLU A 218 10.12 -4.83 -11.32
C GLU A 218 9.87 -6.30 -11.72
N LEU A 219 8.82 -6.57 -12.46
CA LEU A 219 8.50 -7.92 -12.94
C LEU A 219 9.24 -8.32 -14.23
N LYS A 220 9.85 -7.37 -14.97
CA LYS A 220 10.49 -7.63 -16.28
C LYS A 220 11.45 -8.82 -16.36
N PRO A 221 12.26 -9.13 -15.33
CA PRO A 221 13.14 -10.31 -15.37
C PRO A 221 12.40 -11.65 -15.34
N HIS A 222 11.10 -11.62 -15.08
CA HIS A 222 10.24 -12.80 -15.00
C HIS A 222 9.22 -12.91 -16.17
N LEU A 223 9.24 -11.96 -17.09
CA LEU A 223 8.45 -11.96 -18.32
C LEU A 223 9.33 -12.31 -19.52
#